data_d6f96689ef50cca526c08721025fcfed
#
_entry.id   d6f96689ef50cca526c08721025fcfed
#
_cell.length_a   1.000
_cell.length_b   1.000
_cell.length_c   1.000
_cell.angle_alpha   90.00
_cell.angle_beta   90.00
_cell.angle_gamma   90.00
#
_symmetry.space_group_name_H-M   'P 1'
#
loop_
_entity.id
_entity.type
_entity.pdbx_description
1 polymer ?
#
loop_
_entity_poly.entity_id
_entity_poly.type
_entity_poly.pdbx_seq_one_letter_code
_entity_poly.pdbx_strand_id
1 'polypeptide(L)'
;PVLFESLEINLINADGTTERGNREIENSENYNADLKFEVFPTKNELFAATVFAKYIDNPIERTIEASAGGGGQTITYYNNKNATLFGAEFEILLQLSRLHKTLEGFSFGFNTSLMITESNIDTDRAGSDFDTFKKRDLQGASNWLVNSDLKYEFDLSSKWKNTTSLVYSVYGERIYAVGVAGNDHIYEKPFHKLDFVWGSNINKKWDIKLSIDNILNPLYKRQMGEDSKISIDESSLLLESYKRGVGFSTSVSYTF
;
A
#
# COMPACT_ATOMS: atom_id res chain seq x y z
N PRO A 1 -16.93 -0.80 -9.13
CA PRO A 1 -17.06 0.25 -8.11
C PRO A 1 -17.48 -0.32 -6.76
N VAL A 2 -17.07 0.33 -5.68
CA VAL A 2 -17.64 0.08 -4.37
C VAL A 2 -18.91 0.91 -4.18
N LEU A 3 -19.78 0.50 -3.25
CA LEU A 3 -21.10 1.14 -3.08
C LEU A 3 -21.00 2.67 -2.92
N PHE A 4 -20.04 3.17 -2.15
CA PHE A 4 -19.88 4.60 -1.91
C PHE A 4 -19.51 5.36 -3.20
N GLU A 5 -18.64 4.81 -4.03
CA GLU A 5 -18.20 5.43 -5.29
C GLU A 5 -19.36 5.65 -6.28
N SER A 6 -20.37 4.79 -6.25
CA SER A 6 -21.55 4.85 -7.12
C SER A 6 -22.76 5.58 -6.53
N LEU A 7 -22.71 6.01 -5.26
CA LEU A 7 -23.79 6.73 -4.62
C LEU A 7 -23.54 8.24 -4.62
N GLU A 8 -24.52 9.03 -4.99
CA GLU A 8 -24.48 10.49 -4.96
C GLU A 8 -24.67 11.03 -3.52
N ILE A 9 -23.75 10.61 -2.63
CA ILE A 9 -23.74 10.99 -1.22
C ILE A 9 -22.53 11.88 -0.99
N ASN A 10 -22.70 12.98 -0.26
CA ASN A 10 -21.60 13.84 0.18
C ASN A 10 -21.13 13.39 1.56
N LEU A 11 -19.85 13.06 1.67
CA LEU A 11 -19.16 12.79 2.92
C LEU A 11 -18.18 13.94 3.18
N ILE A 12 -18.29 14.58 4.34
CA ILE A 12 -17.35 15.61 4.77
C ILE A 12 -16.27 14.94 5.61
N ASN A 13 -15.04 14.98 5.13
CA ASN A 13 -13.87 14.46 5.83
C ASN A 13 -13.42 15.40 6.95
N ALA A 14 -12.63 14.89 7.89
CA ALA A 14 -12.13 15.67 9.04
C ALA A 14 -11.20 16.83 8.61
N ASP A 15 -10.59 16.77 7.44
CA ASP A 15 -9.75 17.79 6.83
C ASP A 15 -10.54 18.89 6.09
N GLY A 16 -11.88 18.79 6.08
CA GLY A 16 -12.78 19.71 5.40
C GLY A 16 -12.99 19.41 3.91
N THR A 17 -12.36 18.38 3.36
CA THR A 17 -12.67 17.93 1.99
C THR A 17 -14.04 17.26 1.93
N THR A 18 -14.76 17.46 0.84
CA THR A 18 -16.01 16.73 0.56
C THR A 18 -15.71 15.58 -0.40
N GLU A 19 -16.16 14.39 -0.08
CA GLU A 19 -16.08 13.23 -0.97
C GLU A 19 -17.47 12.88 -1.46
N ARG A 20 -17.65 12.76 -2.77
CA ARG A 20 -18.94 12.51 -3.43
C ARG A 20 -18.81 11.38 -4.44
N GLY A 21 -19.68 10.37 -4.32
CA GLY A 21 -19.78 9.31 -5.32
C GLY A 21 -20.39 9.83 -6.63
N ASN A 22 -20.21 9.08 -7.69
CA ASN A 22 -20.71 9.37 -9.03
C ASN A 22 -21.57 8.19 -9.53
N ARG A 23 -22.83 8.45 -9.88
CA ARG A 23 -23.77 7.42 -10.40
C ARG A 23 -23.42 6.92 -11.78
N GLU A 24 -22.64 7.68 -12.53
CA GLU A 24 -22.32 7.37 -13.92
C GLU A 24 -21.10 6.46 -14.06
N ILE A 25 -20.48 6.06 -12.94
CA ILE A 25 -19.33 5.15 -13.01
C ILE A 25 -19.76 3.74 -13.41
N GLU A 26 -18.98 3.19 -14.33
CA GLU A 26 -19.14 1.84 -14.87
C GLU A 26 -18.16 0.87 -14.19
N ASN A 27 -18.37 -0.43 -14.37
CA ASN A 27 -17.47 -1.45 -13.88
C ASN A 27 -16.14 -1.41 -14.65
N SER A 28 -15.06 -1.62 -13.90
CA SER A 28 -13.72 -1.85 -14.50
C SER A 28 -13.54 -3.33 -14.82
N GLU A 29 -12.88 -3.63 -15.93
CA GLU A 29 -12.45 -4.98 -16.28
C GLU A 29 -10.93 -5.09 -16.16
N ASN A 30 -10.45 -6.19 -15.56
CA ASN A 30 -9.03 -6.41 -15.31
C ASN A 30 -8.54 -7.67 -16.00
N TYR A 31 -7.52 -7.54 -16.84
CA TYR A 31 -6.82 -8.64 -17.50
C TYR A 31 -5.42 -8.75 -16.91
N ASN A 32 -5.07 -9.91 -16.35
CA ASN A 32 -3.80 -10.12 -15.68
C ASN A 32 -3.06 -11.28 -16.32
N ALA A 33 -1.73 -11.17 -16.42
CA ALA A 33 -0.84 -12.23 -16.83
C ALA A 33 0.42 -12.21 -15.96
N ASP A 34 0.75 -13.36 -15.39
CA ASP A 34 1.88 -13.52 -14.47
C ASP A 34 2.72 -14.73 -14.90
N LEU A 35 4.05 -14.59 -14.81
CA LEU A 35 4.99 -15.68 -14.96
C LEU A 35 5.91 -15.71 -13.75
N LYS A 36 5.82 -16.78 -12.95
CA LYS A 36 6.61 -16.97 -11.73
C LYS A 36 7.60 -18.12 -11.90
N PHE A 37 8.83 -17.89 -11.46
CA PHE A 37 9.87 -18.89 -11.32
C PHE A 37 10.25 -19.01 -9.85
N GLU A 38 10.30 -20.24 -9.32
CA GLU A 38 10.59 -20.54 -7.93
C GLU A 38 11.68 -21.59 -7.80
N VAL A 39 12.58 -21.40 -6.85
CA VAL A 39 13.62 -22.36 -6.46
C VAL A 39 13.54 -22.57 -4.95
N PHE A 40 13.49 -23.82 -4.53
CA PHE A 40 13.46 -24.25 -3.14
C PHE A 40 14.77 -24.96 -2.78
N PRO A 41 15.82 -24.25 -2.33
CA PRO A 41 17.10 -24.87 -1.95
C PRO A 41 16.94 -25.88 -0.81
N THR A 42 16.03 -25.59 0.12
CA THR A 42 15.59 -26.50 1.19
C THR A 42 14.08 -26.38 1.37
N LYS A 43 13.49 -27.20 2.27
CA LYS A 43 12.05 -27.15 2.57
C LYS A 43 11.60 -25.80 3.18
N ASN A 44 12.53 -25.05 3.77
CA ASN A 44 12.27 -23.80 4.49
C ASN A 44 12.92 -22.60 3.81
N GLU A 45 13.38 -22.73 2.57
CA GLU A 45 14.01 -21.65 1.81
C GLU A 45 13.34 -21.51 0.45
N LEU A 46 13.20 -20.27 0.02
CA LEU A 46 12.59 -19.91 -1.25
C LEU A 46 13.37 -18.76 -1.90
N PHE A 47 13.59 -18.86 -3.21
CA PHE A 47 13.90 -17.75 -4.08
C PHE A 47 12.87 -17.74 -5.19
N ALA A 48 12.17 -16.64 -5.35
CA ALA A 48 11.19 -16.49 -6.41
C ALA A 48 11.39 -15.17 -7.16
N ALA A 49 11.11 -15.22 -8.46
CA ALA A 49 11.02 -14.05 -9.32
C ALA A 49 9.73 -14.16 -10.15
N THR A 50 8.95 -13.09 -10.17
CA THR A 50 7.72 -13.00 -10.95
C THR A 50 7.81 -11.80 -11.86
N VAL A 51 7.38 -11.94 -13.10
CA VAL A 51 7.07 -10.81 -13.98
C VAL A 51 5.57 -10.80 -14.21
N PHE A 52 4.97 -9.63 -14.19
CA PHE A 52 3.53 -9.50 -14.33
C PHE A 52 3.15 -8.32 -15.24
N ALA A 53 1.99 -8.46 -15.86
CA ALA A 53 1.37 -7.44 -16.68
C ALA A 53 -0.12 -7.36 -16.35
N LYS A 54 -0.65 -6.15 -16.28
CA LYS A 54 -2.08 -5.91 -16.09
C LYS A 54 -2.55 -4.86 -17.08
N TYR A 55 -3.70 -5.12 -17.69
CA TYR A 55 -4.49 -4.15 -18.43
C TYR A 55 -5.82 -3.96 -17.71
N ILE A 56 -6.20 -2.72 -17.51
CA ILE A 56 -7.45 -2.33 -16.86
C ILE A 56 -8.25 -1.51 -17.86
N ASP A 57 -9.43 -1.99 -18.20
CA ASP A 57 -10.42 -1.25 -18.97
C ASP A 57 -11.33 -0.50 -18.02
N ASN A 58 -11.67 0.75 -18.33
CA ASN A 58 -12.48 1.63 -17.49
C ASN A 58 -11.99 1.74 -16.03
N PRO A 59 -10.71 2.03 -15.73
CA PRO A 59 -10.26 2.19 -14.36
C PRO A 59 -11.02 3.32 -13.66
N ILE A 60 -11.51 3.06 -12.45
CA ILE A 60 -12.16 4.07 -11.61
C ILE A 60 -11.09 4.78 -10.81
N GLU A 61 -11.04 6.10 -10.93
CA GLU A 61 -10.04 6.91 -10.26
C GLU A 61 -10.67 8.08 -9.49
N ARG A 62 -10.07 8.38 -8.35
CA ARG A 62 -10.43 9.51 -7.49
C ARG A 62 -9.85 10.79 -8.06
N THR A 63 -10.69 11.79 -8.28
CA THR A 63 -10.32 13.07 -8.88
C THR A 63 -10.65 14.21 -7.93
N ILE A 64 -9.79 15.20 -7.83
CA ILE A 64 -10.04 16.42 -7.08
C ILE A 64 -10.56 17.50 -8.01
N GLU A 65 -11.72 18.03 -7.65
CA GLU A 65 -12.33 19.18 -8.29
C GLU A 65 -12.17 20.43 -7.42
N ALA A 66 -11.88 21.58 -8.06
CA ALA A 66 -11.92 22.85 -7.35
C ALA A 66 -13.37 23.20 -6.99
N SER A 67 -13.64 23.49 -5.71
CA SER A 67 -14.96 23.96 -5.32
C SER A 67 -15.19 25.39 -5.77
N ALA A 68 -16.21 25.64 -6.57
CA ALA A 68 -16.59 26.96 -7.05
C ALA A 68 -17.04 27.94 -5.95
N GLY A 69 -17.21 27.48 -4.71
CA GLY A 69 -17.74 28.24 -3.58
C GLY A 69 -16.72 28.70 -2.53
N GLY A 70 -15.42 28.52 -2.76
CA GLY A 70 -14.38 28.97 -1.82
C GLY A 70 -14.28 28.17 -0.52
N GLY A 71 -14.93 27.02 -0.42
CA GLY A 71 -15.01 26.21 0.79
C GLY A 71 -14.56 24.77 0.60
N GLY A 72 -13.26 24.52 0.37
CA GLY A 72 -12.72 23.18 0.36
C GLY A 72 -12.62 22.54 -1.03
N GLN A 73 -11.99 21.37 -1.08
CA GLN A 73 -11.83 20.55 -2.28
C GLN A 73 -12.91 19.48 -2.29
N THR A 74 -13.45 19.17 -3.48
CA THR A 74 -14.37 18.03 -3.65
C THR A 74 -13.64 16.90 -4.36
N ILE A 75 -13.69 15.72 -3.75
CA ILE A 75 -13.20 14.48 -4.34
C ILE A 75 -14.39 13.75 -4.95
N THR A 76 -14.26 13.32 -6.20
CA THR A 76 -15.26 12.52 -6.91
C THR A 76 -14.57 11.37 -7.67
N TYR A 77 -15.35 10.55 -8.35
CA TYR A 77 -14.87 9.34 -9.03
C TYR A 77 -15.25 9.35 -10.49
N TYR A 78 -14.33 9.00 -11.37
CA TYR A 78 -14.57 8.86 -12.80
C TYR A 78 -13.91 7.60 -13.36
N ASN A 79 -14.52 7.05 -14.40
CA ASN A 79 -13.83 6.08 -15.25
C ASN A 79 -12.88 6.81 -16.18
N ASN A 80 -11.69 6.24 -16.36
CA ASN A 80 -10.76 6.61 -17.41
C ASN A 80 -10.74 5.54 -18.49
N LYS A 81 -10.10 5.84 -19.65
CA LYS A 81 -10.18 4.98 -20.82
C LYS A 81 -9.56 3.61 -20.57
N ASN A 82 -8.32 3.58 -20.13
CA ASN A 82 -7.62 2.35 -19.76
C ASN A 82 -6.39 2.66 -18.92
N ALA A 83 -5.87 1.62 -18.26
CA ALA A 83 -4.56 1.69 -17.63
C ALA A 83 -3.77 0.40 -17.89
N THR A 84 -2.45 0.54 -17.92
CA THR A 84 -1.51 -0.57 -18.02
C THR A 84 -0.56 -0.56 -16.84
N LEU A 85 -0.12 -1.76 -16.45
CA LEU A 85 0.82 -1.95 -15.37
C LEU A 85 1.73 -3.11 -15.72
N PHE A 86 3.05 -2.91 -15.63
CA PHE A 86 4.08 -3.92 -15.82
C PHE A 86 5.02 -3.90 -14.63
N GLY A 87 5.44 -5.08 -14.17
CA GLY A 87 6.35 -5.12 -13.06
C GLY A 87 7.04 -6.45 -12.88
N ALA A 88 7.93 -6.46 -11.88
CA ALA A 88 8.62 -7.63 -11.40
C ALA A 88 8.59 -7.69 -9.87
N GLU A 89 8.47 -8.89 -9.34
CA GLU A 89 8.55 -9.17 -7.91
C GLU A 89 9.69 -10.13 -7.64
N PHE A 90 10.39 -9.90 -6.53
CA PHE A 90 11.40 -10.79 -6.01
C PHE A 90 11.07 -11.18 -4.58
N GLU A 91 11.16 -12.47 -4.28
CA GLU A 91 10.88 -13.01 -2.96
C GLU A 91 12.03 -13.90 -2.52
N ILE A 92 12.47 -13.73 -1.28
CA ILE A 92 13.55 -14.49 -0.66
C ILE A 92 13.08 -14.92 0.72
N LEU A 93 13.24 -16.21 1.03
CA LEU A 93 13.13 -16.77 2.37
C LEU A 93 14.39 -17.58 2.65
N LEU A 94 15.14 -17.20 3.68
CA LEU A 94 16.42 -17.80 4.02
C LEU A 94 16.45 -18.26 5.48
N GLN A 95 17.05 -19.44 5.73
CA GLN A 95 17.49 -19.85 7.06
C GLN A 95 18.88 -19.28 7.32
N LEU A 96 19.04 -18.41 8.32
CA LEU A 96 20.32 -17.74 8.55
C LEU A 96 21.42 -18.67 9.09
N SER A 97 21.07 -19.86 9.58
CA SER A 97 22.03 -20.93 9.87
C SER A 97 22.91 -21.34 8.67
N ARG A 98 22.46 -21.07 7.44
CA ARG A 98 23.26 -21.23 6.22
C ARG A 98 24.50 -20.33 6.20
N LEU A 99 24.42 -19.14 6.78
CA LEU A 99 25.51 -18.18 6.89
C LEU A 99 26.44 -18.53 8.05
N HIS A 100 25.89 -18.84 9.21
CA HIS A 100 26.67 -19.22 10.38
C HIS A 100 25.81 -19.99 11.39
N LYS A 101 26.39 -21.02 12.04
CA LYS A 101 25.69 -21.88 13.01
C LYS A 101 25.10 -21.12 14.21
N THR A 102 25.73 -20.02 14.65
CA THR A 102 25.18 -19.21 15.75
C THR A 102 23.86 -18.52 15.43
N LEU A 103 23.47 -18.47 14.14
CA LEU A 103 22.21 -17.93 13.67
C LEU A 103 21.13 -19.01 13.50
N GLU A 104 21.33 -20.18 14.13
CA GLU A 104 20.30 -21.22 14.17
C GLU A 104 19.03 -20.68 14.84
N GLY A 105 17.88 -21.02 14.27
CA GLY A 105 16.57 -20.49 14.69
C GLY A 105 16.20 -19.14 14.04
N PHE A 106 17.14 -18.45 13.41
CA PHE A 106 16.82 -17.22 12.67
C PHE A 106 16.47 -17.52 11.20
N SER A 107 15.40 -16.90 10.74
CA SER A 107 15.06 -16.83 9.31
C SER A 107 14.81 -15.40 8.87
N PHE A 108 15.12 -15.10 7.62
CA PHE A 108 14.95 -13.79 7.01
C PHE A 108 14.07 -13.92 5.79
N GLY A 109 12.97 -13.17 5.76
CA GLY A 109 12.08 -12.99 4.64
C GLY A 109 12.28 -11.60 4.02
N PHE A 110 12.24 -11.55 2.70
CA PHE A 110 12.30 -10.32 1.94
C PHE A 110 11.46 -10.45 0.68
N ASN A 111 10.61 -9.48 0.40
CA ASN A 111 10.00 -9.32 -0.91
C ASN A 111 10.01 -7.85 -1.35
N THR A 112 10.13 -7.66 -2.65
CA THR A 112 10.03 -6.35 -3.28
C THR A 112 9.28 -6.46 -4.57
N SER A 113 8.48 -5.44 -4.88
CA SER A 113 7.82 -5.26 -6.17
C SER A 113 8.29 -3.95 -6.79
N LEU A 114 8.62 -4.01 -8.06
CA LEU A 114 8.98 -2.86 -8.89
C LEU A 114 7.99 -2.81 -10.06
N MET A 115 7.38 -1.66 -10.31
CA MET A 115 6.38 -1.55 -11.36
C MET A 115 6.39 -0.18 -12.03
N ILE A 116 5.98 -0.18 -13.27
CA ILE A 116 5.67 1.01 -14.05
C ILE A 116 4.21 0.98 -14.44
N THR A 117 3.56 2.11 -14.42
CA THR A 117 2.12 2.22 -14.69
C THR A 117 1.85 3.36 -15.64
N GLU A 118 0.80 3.27 -16.42
CA GLU A 118 0.27 4.37 -17.25
C GLU A 118 -1.25 4.29 -17.23
N SER A 119 -1.92 5.39 -16.86
CA SER A 119 -3.35 5.59 -17.00
C SER A 119 -3.64 6.61 -18.10
N ASN A 120 -4.53 6.27 -19.03
CA ASN A 120 -4.99 7.12 -20.11
C ASN A 120 -6.35 7.70 -19.78
N ILE A 121 -6.47 9.03 -19.85
CA ILE A 121 -7.72 9.73 -19.57
C ILE A 121 -8.71 9.50 -20.71
N ASP A 122 -9.96 9.29 -20.39
CA ASP A 122 -11.06 9.33 -21.37
C ASP A 122 -11.35 10.80 -21.72
N THR A 123 -10.96 11.20 -22.91
CA THR A 123 -11.16 12.58 -23.40
C THR A 123 -12.57 12.86 -23.88
N ASP A 124 -13.40 11.85 -23.99
CA ASP A 124 -14.79 11.97 -24.47
C ASP A 124 -15.80 12.10 -23.33
N ARG A 125 -15.37 11.80 -22.09
CA ARG A 125 -16.23 11.95 -20.91
C ARG A 125 -16.52 13.40 -20.54
N ALA A 126 -17.65 13.66 -19.94
CA ALA A 126 -17.99 14.98 -19.42
C ALA A 126 -16.95 15.45 -18.38
N GLY A 127 -16.45 16.65 -18.54
CA GLY A 127 -15.44 17.25 -17.66
C GLY A 127 -13.99 16.89 -17.98
N SER A 128 -13.70 16.06 -18.98
CA SER A 128 -12.33 15.71 -19.37
C SER A 128 -11.47 16.90 -19.82
N ASP A 129 -12.10 17.97 -20.30
CA ASP A 129 -11.41 19.21 -20.70
C ASP A 129 -10.70 19.89 -19.51
N PHE A 130 -11.12 19.57 -18.27
CA PHE A 130 -10.51 20.06 -17.04
C PHE A 130 -9.38 19.18 -16.53
N ASP A 131 -9.13 18.02 -17.14
CA ASP A 131 -8.03 17.14 -16.72
C ASP A 131 -6.67 17.79 -17.02
N THR A 132 -5.84 17.91 -16.00
CA THR A 132 -4.52 18.54 -16.11
C THR A 132 -3.55 17.67 -16.88
N PHE A 133 -3.64 16.35 -16.71
CA PHE A 133 -2.72 15.36 -17.27
C PHE A 133 -3.50 14.29 -18.04
N LYS A 134 -3.18 14.13 -19.32
CA LYS A 134 -3.82 13.13 -20.19
C LYS A 134 -3.23 11.73 -20.08
N LYS A 135 -1.99 11.65 -19.61
CA LYS A 135 -1.28 10.41 -19.28
C LYS A 135 -0.52 10.62 -17.98
N ARG A 136 -0.56 9.66 -17.11
CA ARG A 136 0.07 9.70 -15.78
C ARG A 136 0.18 8.31 -15.18
N ASP A 137 0.84 8.21 -14.05
CA ASP A 137 0.84 6.98 -13.27
C ASP A 137 -0.58 6.61 -12.79
N LEU A 138 -0.84 5.32 -12.66
CA LEU A 138 -2.11 4.80 -12.16
C LEU A 138 -2.28 5.18 -10.69
N GLN A 139 -3.42 5.75 -10.35
CA GLN A 139 -3.76 6.10 -8.98
C GLN A 139 -3.67 4.90 -8.04
N GLY A 140 -3.11 5.12 -6.85
CA GLY A 140 -2.96 4.10 -5.82
C GLY A 140 -1.81 3.10 -6.06
N ALA A 141 -1.21 3.09 -7.25
CA ALA A 141 -0.05 2.27 -7.55
C ALA A 141 1.25 2.99 -7.17
N SER A 142 2.10 2.31 -6.39
CA SER A 142 3.45 2.79 -6.08
C SER A 142 4.45 2.10 -6.99
N ASN A 143 5.43 2.84 -7.50
CA ASN A 143 6.44 2.28 -8.41
C ASN A 143 7.35 1.24 -7.74
N TRP A 144 7.37 1.19 -6.43
CA TRP A 144 8.10 0.18 -5.66
C TRP A 144 7.48 -0.08 -4.30
N LEU A 145 7.66 -1.29 -3.81
CA LEU A 145 7.25 -1.76 -2.49
C LEU A 145 8.33 -2.68 -1.94
N VAL A 146 8.60 -2.59 -0.64
CA VAL A 146 9.55 -3.46 0.07
C VAL A 146 8.91 -3.95 1.36
N ASN A 147 9.00 -5.27 1.58
CA ASN A 147 8.71 -5.91 2.85
C ASN A 147 9.89 -6.77 3.27
N SER A 148 10.19 -6.80 4.56
CA SER A 148 11.16 -7.71 5.13
C SER A 148 10.73 -8.16 6.52
N ASP A 149 11.07 -9.38 6.88
CA ASP A 149 10.87 -9.92 8.22
C ASP A 149 12.11 -10.64 8.70
N LEU A 150 12.41 -10.45 9.98
CA LEU A 150 13.40 -11.22 10.71
C LEU A 150 12.67 -12.00 11.79
N LYS A 151 12.68 -13.33 11.65
CA LYS A 151 12.04 -14.25 12.59
C LYS A 151 13.09 -15.02 13.38
N TYR A 152 12.84 -15.21 14.67
CA TYR A 152 13.64 -16.04 15.54
C TYR A 152 12.75 -17.06 16.28
N GLU A 153 13.04 -18.34 16.09
CA GLU A 153 12.40 -19.47 16.74
C GLU A 153 13.31 -20.03 17.82
N PHE A 154 12.78 -20.18 19.04
CA PHE A 154 13.53 -20.73 20.16
C PHE A 154 12.62 -21.49 21.11
N ASP A 155 13.16 -22.56 21.71
CA ASP A 155 12.44 -23.40 22.64
C ASP A 155 12.97 -23.18 24.07
N LEU A 156 12.11 -22.80 25.01
CA LEU A 156 12.43 -22.75 26.43
C LEU A 156 12.41 -24.14 27.06
N SER A 157 11.64 -25.06 26.48
CA SER A 157 11.63 -26.49 26.78
C SER A 157 11.01 -27.25 25.60
N SER A 158 11.07 -28.60 25.63
CA SER A 158 10.41 -29.45 24.62
C SER A 158 8.91 -29.21 24.44
N LYS A 159 8.29 -28.56 25.42
CA LYS A 159 6.84 -28.25 25.43
C LYS A 159 6.54 -26.76 25.37
N TRP A 160 7.54 -25.91 25.30
CA TRP A 160 7.37 -24.46 25.29
C TRP A 160 8.18 -23.85 24.14
N LYS A 161 7.46 -23.62 23.04
CA LYS A 161 8.01 -23.08 21.80
C LYS A 161 7.66 -21.62 21.64
N ASN A 162 8.63 -20.84 21.21
CA ASN A 162 8.48 -19.41 21.03
C ASN A 162 8.93 -18.97 19.64
N THR A 163 8.28 -17.95 19.12
CA THR A 163 8.63 -17.29 17.87
C THR A 163 8.57 -15.80 18.08
N THR A 164 9.60 -15.08 17.68
CA THR A 164 9.56 -13.61 17.59
C THR A 164 9.75 -13.19 16.14
N SER A 165 9.06 -12.15 15.72
CA SER A 165 9.21 -11.59 14.36
C SER A 165 9.25 -10.08 14.43
N LEU A 166 10.17 -9.49 13.69
CA LEU A 166 10.24 -8.07 13.41
C LEU A 166 9.91 -7.89 11.94
N VAL A 167 8.81 -7.20 11.64
CA VAL A 167 8.27 -7.06 10.28
C VAL A 167 8.33 -5.60 9.87
N TYR A 168 9.00 -5.33 8.78
CA TYR A 168 9.12 -4.00 8.20
C TYR A 168 8.43 -3.95 6.84
N SER A 169 7.69 -2.88 6.57
CA SER A 169 7.07 -2.63 5.28
C SER A 169 7.14 -1.15 4.90
N VAL A 170 7.34 -0.90 3.61
CA VAL A 170 7.32 0.45 3.03
C VAL A 170 6.90 0.37 1.57
N TYR A 171 6.18 1.38 1.11
CA TYR A 171 5.89 1.61 -0.30
C TYR A 171 6.37 3.01 -0.72
N GLY A 172 6.67 3.18 -1.99
CA GLY A 172 7.03 4.46 -2.58
C GLY A 172 5.84 5.42 -2.65
N GLU A 173 6.12 6.65 -3.02
CA GLU A 173 5.09 7.65 -3.27
C GLU A 173 4.07 7.15 -4.31
N ARG A 174 2.79 7.55 -4.15
CA ARG A 174 1.72 7.20 -5.08
C ARG A 174 0.67 8.31 -5.17
N ILE A 175 0.01 8.40 -6.32
CA ILE A 175 -1.10 9.34 -6.50
C ILE A 175 -2.26 8.90 -5.59
N TYR A 176 -2.66 9.77 -4.66
CA TYR A 176 -3.85 9.60 -3.84
C TYR A 176 -5.11 10.09 -4.55
N ALA A 177 -5.02 11.27 -5.18
CA ALA A 177 -6.10 11.83 -5.98
C ALA A 177 -5.53 12.62 -7.15
N VAL A 178 -6.23 12.54 -8.26
CA VAL A 178 -5.83 13.17 -9.52
C VAL A 178 -6.26 14.63 -9.53
N GLY A 179 -5.32 15.53 -9.82
CA GLY A 179 -5.61 16.95 -9.99
C GLY A 179 -6.23 17.25 -11.35
N VAL A 180 -7.19 18.17 -11.37
CA VAL A 180 -7.86 18.69 -12.56
C VAL A 180 -7.86 20.23 -12.57
N ALA A 181 -8.19 20.84 -13.69
CA ALA A 181 -8.32 22.30 -13.85
C ALA A 181 -7.04 23.07 -13.46
N GLY A 182 -5.88 22.54 -13.82
CA GLY A 182 -4.58 23.16 -13.52
C GLY A 182 -3.99 22.81 -12.14
N ASN A 183 -4.72 22.05 -11.30
CA ASN A 183 -4.17 21.57 -10.04
C ASN A 183 -3.23 20.38 -10.26
N ASP A 184 -2.20 20.30 -9.41
CA ASP A 184 -1.35 19.12 -9.32
C ASP A 184 -2.08 17.95 -8.65
N HIS A 185 -1.54 16.73 -8.83
CA HIS A 185 -2.00 15.56 -8.12
C HIS A 185 -1.75 15.70 -6.62
N ILE A 186 -2.56 15.00 -5.82
CA ILE A 186 -2.25 14.77 -4.42
C ILE A 186 -1.52 13.43 -4.32
N TYR A 187 -0.36 13.46 -3.68
CA TYR A 187 0.48 12.30 -3.43
C TYR A 187 0.41 11.86 -1.98
N GLU A 188 0.28 10.57 -1.79
CA GLU A 188 0.54 9.91 -0.52
C GLU A 188 2.04 9.59 -0.44
N LYS A 189 2.70 10.10 0.60
CA LYS A 189 4.15 9.93 0.80
C LYS A 189 4.48 8.54 1.35
N PRO A 190 5.71 8.04 1.15
CA PRO A 190 6.13 6.75 1.67
C PRO A 190 5.85 6.60 3.17
N PHE A 191 5.26 5.47 3.54
CA PHE A 191 4.91 5.17 4.92
C PHE A 191 5.69 3.95 5.41
N HIS A 192 6.59 4.18 6.38
CA HIS A 192 7.47 3.16 6.96
C HIS A 192 6.80 2.53 8.17
N LYS A 193 6.47 1.26 8.10
CA LYS A 193 5.84 0.51 9.19
C LYS A 193 6.80 -0.54 9.74
N LEU A 194 6.94 -0.61 11.05
CA LEU A 194 7.68 -1.65 11.76
C LEU A 194 6.78 -2.25 12.83
N ASP A 195 6.60 -3.56 12.77
CA ASP A 195 5.79 -4.32 13.71
C ASP A 195 6.66 -5.36 14.43
N PHE A 196 6.33 -5.65 15.67
CA PHE A 196 6.90 -6.75 16.44
C PHE A 196 5.79 -7.72 16.84
N VAL A 197 6.06 -9.01 16.67
CA VAL A 197 5.14 -10.07 17.04
C VAL A 197 5.91 -11.09 17.86
N TRP A 198 5.36 -11.48 19.00
CA TRP A 198 5.81 -12.63 19.76
C TRP A 198 4.66 -13.63 19.88
N GLY A 199 4.96 -14.88 19.53
CA GLY A 199 4.07 -16.03 19.69
C GLY A 199 4.69 -17.06 20.62
N SER A 200 3.88 -17.69 21.46
CA SER A 200 4.28 -18.71 22.40
C SER A 200 3.29 -19.86 22.42
N ASN A 201 3.76 -21.08 22.15
CA ASN A 201 2.96 -22.29 22.24
C ASN A 201 3.43 -23.13 23.43
N ILE A 202 2.52 -23.41 24.38
CA ILE A 202 2.82 -24.17 25.60
C ILE A 202 2.01 -25.46 25.58
N ASN A 203 2.69 -26.60 25.63
CA ASN A 203 2.11 -27.95 25.66
C ASN A 203 1.16 -28.28 24.49
N LYS A 204 1.23 -27.55 23.37
CA LYS A 204 0.27 -27.61 22.24
C LYS A 204 -1.17 -27.29 22.65
N LYS A 205 -1.39 -26.73 23.82
CA LYS A 205 -2.70 -26.38 24.37
C LYS A 205 -2.93 -24.86 24.46
N TRP A 206 -1.90 -24.14 24.85
CA TRP A 206 -1.97 -22.68 24.98
C TRP A 206 -1.22 -22.02 23.84
N ASP A 207 -1.90 -21.13 23.12
CA ASP A 207 -1.30 -20.22 22.16
C ASP A 207 -1.47 -18.79 22.65
N ILE A 208 -0.35 -18.12 22.90
CA ILE A 208 -0.30 -16.72 23.36
C ILE A 208 0.38 -15.93 22.25
N LYS A 209 -0.23 -14.82 21.86
CA LYS A 209 0.34 -13.88 20.88
C LYS A 209 0.31 -12.47 21.44
N LEU A 210 1.44 -11.77 21.37
CA LEU A 210 1.56 -10.34 21.63
C LEU A 210 2.02 -9.66 20.35
N SER A 211 1.42 -8.51 20.01
CA SER A 211 1.86 -7.69 18.89
C SER A 211 2.00 -6.23 19.31
N ILE A 212 3.03 -5.59 18.75
CA ILE A 212 3.22 -4.15 18.81
C ILE A 212 3.25 -3.67 17.35
N ASP A 213 2.22 -2.93 16.96
CA ASP A 213 2.05 -2.46 15.58
C ASP A 213 2.52 -1.02 15.44
N ASN A 214 3.15 -0.71 14.32
CA ASN A 214 3.58 0.63 13.95
C ASN A 214 4.56 1.28 14.96
N ILE A 215 5.61 0.55 15.35
CA ILE A 215 6.60 0.98 16.36
C ILE A 215 7.27 2.30 15.98
N LEU A 216 7.58 2.49 14.68
CA LEU A 216 8.21 3.71 14.19
C LEU A 216 7.30 4.93 14.30
N ASN A 217 5.98 4.73 14.26
CA ASN A 217 4.96 5.77 14.33
C ASN A 217 5.27 7.01 13.47
N PRO A 218 5.60 6.83 12.17
CA PRO A 218 5.95 7.94 11.30
C PRO A 218 4.73 8.83 11.05
N LEU A 219 4.97 10.04 10.57
CA LEU A 219 3.92 10.89 10.06
C LEU A 219 3.37 10.30 8.76
N TYR A 220 2.07 10.05 8.71
CA TYR A 220 1.34 9.89 7.46
C TYR A 220 1.17 11.26 6.83
N LYS A 221 1.50 11.40 5.55
CA LYS A 221 1.47 12.69 4.86
C LYS A 221 0.81 12.56 3.50
N ARG A 222 -0.02 13.54 3.18
CA ARG A 222 -0.50 13.82 1.82
C ARG A 222 -0.10 15.23 1.42
N GLN A 223 0.37 15.38 0.22
CA GLN A 223 0.87 16.66 -0.28
C GLN A 223 0.47 16.84 -1.74
N MET A 224 0.23 18.09 -2.16
CA MET A 224 -0.07 18.43 -3.54
C MET A 224 1.24 18.69 -4.30
N GLY A 225 1.37 18.09 -5.49
CA GLY A 225 2.57 18.22 -6.33
C GLY A 225 3.74 17.34 -5.91
N GLU A 226 4.71 17.19 -6.81
CA GLU A 226 5.96 16.48 -6.55
C GLU A 226 6.97 17.40 -5.86
N ASP A 227 7.78 16.87 -4.94
CA ASP A 227 8.81 17.63 -4.19
C ASP A 227 9.81 18.35 -5.11
N SER A 228 10.01 17.85 -6.32
CA SER A 228 11.05 18.34 -7.25
C SER A 228 10.70 19.63 -8.00
N LYS A 229 9.45 20.08 -7.97
CA LYS A 229 8.99 21.16 -8.84
C LYS A 229 8.79 22.52 -8.18
N ILE A 230 8.76 22.59 -6.86
CA ILE A 230 8.43 23.84 -6.16
C ILE A 230 9.44 24.13 -5.05
N SER A 231 10.26 25.15 -5.27
CA SER A 231 11.26 25.66 -4.32
C SER A 231 10.69 26.68 -3.31
N ILE A 232 9.37 26.81 -3.19
CA ILE A 232 8.72 27.83 -2.37
C ILE A 232 7.92 27.12 -1.29
N ASP A 233 8.49 27.07 -0.09
CA ASP A 233 7.85 26.64 1.17
C ASP A 233 7.08 25.29 1.10
N GLU A 234 7.75 24.19 1.48
CA GLU A 234 7.17 22.84 1.58
C GLU A 234 5.90 22.79 2.43
N SER A 235 5.72 23.71 3.37
CA SER A 235 4.57 23.76 4.26
C SER A 235 3.26 24.09 3.54
N SER A 236 3.33 24.85 2.46
CA SER A 236 2.13 25.27 1.71
C SER A 236 1.49 24.15 0.87
N LEU A 237 2.23 23.08 0.62
CA LEU A 237 1.78 21.92 -0.17
C LEU A 237 1.27 20.75 0.69
N LEU A 238 1.52 20.78 1.99
CA LEU A 238 1.08 19.76 2.92
C LEU A 238 -0.42 19.88 3.15
N LEU A 239 -1.20 18.91 2.69
CA LEU A 239 -2.66 18.88 2.86
C LEU A 239 -3.07 18.17 4.14
N GLU A 240 -2.39 17.07 4.45
CA GLU A 240 -2.71 16.25 5.61
C GLU A 240 -1.44 15.68 6.22
N SER A 241 -1.38 15.74 7.56
CA SER A 241 -0.30 15.08 8.32
C SER A 241 -0.80 14.66 9.68
N TYR A 242 -0.67 13.37 10.00
CA TYR A 242 -1.03 12.84 11.32
C TYR A 242 -0.21 11.59 11.65
N LYS A 243 -0.19 11.23 12.93
CA LYS A 243 0.36 9.97 13.42
C LYS A 243 -0.76 8.97 13.66
N ARG A 244 -0.60 7.75 13.14
CA ARG A 244 -1.58 6.66 13.36
C ARG A 244 -1.53 6.08 14.78
N GLY A 245 -0.43 6.34 15.51
CA GLY A 245 -0.19 5.78 16.84
C GLY A 245 0.50 4.42 16.78
N VAL A 246 0.90 3.93 17.95
CA VAL A 246 1.43 2.59 18.19
C VAL A 246 0.32 1.72 18.76
N GLY A 247 0.05 0.58 18.12
CA GLY A 247 -0.96 -0.36 18.57
C GLY A 247 -0.37 -1.48 19.42
N PHE A 248 -1.15 -1.98 20.40
CA PHE A 248 -0.81 -3.17 21.19
C PHE A 248 -1.96 -4.15 21.15
N SER A 249 -1.67 -5.42 20.88
CA SER A 249 -2.69 -6.46 20.93
C SER A 249 -2.18 -7.73 21.61
N THR A 250 -3.10 -8.42 22.26
CA THR A 250 -2.85 -9.70 22.92
C THR A 250 -3.96 -10.68 22.56
N SER A 251 -3.58 -11.92 22.25
CA SER A 251 -4.50 -13.03 22.04
C SER A 251 -4.05 -14.22 22.84
N VAL A 252 -4.99 -14.91 23.49
CA VAL A 252 -4.76 -16.16 24.21
C VAL A 252 -5.79 -17.17 23.78
N SER A 253 -5.35 -18.34 23.31
CA SER A 253 -6.21 -19.45 22.91
C SER A 253 -5.86 -20.71 23.69
N TYR A 254 -6.86 -21.51 24.00
CA TYR A 254 -6.70 -22.82 24.66
C TYR A 254 -7.40 -23.90 23.84
N THR A 255 -6.67 -24.98 23.58
CA THR A 255 -7.19 -26.18 22.90
C THR A 255 -7.37 -27.32 23.93
N PHE A 256 -8.60 -27.82 24.00
CA PHE A 256 -9.02 -28.87 24.94
C PHE A 256 -8.48 -30.26 24.59
#